data_8f0dd7a3267c7585449000f24c90e4da
#
_entry.id   8f0dd7a3267c7585449000f24c90e4da
#
_cell.length_a   1.000
_cell.length_b   1.000
_cell.length_c   1.000
_cell.angle_alpha   90.00
_cell.angle_beta   90.00
_cell.angle_gamma   90.00
#
_symmetry.space_group_name_H-M   'P 1'
#
loop_
_entity.id
_entity.type
_entity.pdbx_description
1 polymer ?
#
loop_
_entity_poly.entity_id
_entity_poly.type
_entity_poly.pdbx_seq_one_letter_code
_entity_poly.pdbx_strand_id
1 'polypeptide(L)'
;MAIHNPQIKHEIRLAEEQKLYAGGGGDEWIKALVPVGTNADKPHLDVAPWLIVIFAQRYSVFDDGDRFKNYYVTESMGIATGFLISALHHAGLYSLTHTPNPMGFLNKLLVRPKHEKTVMILAVGHASKDATVPSVTKI
;
A
#
# COMPACT_ATOMS: atom_id res chain seq x y z
N MET A 1 -3.21 -6.85 6.81
CA MET A 1 -4.32 -7.61 6.19
C MET A 1 -3.84 -8.15 4.86
N ALA A 2 -3.89 -9.47 4.66
CA ALA A 2 -3.53 -10.09 3.38
C ALA A 2 -4.81 -10.37 2.57
N ILE A 3 -4.80 -9.99 1.30
CA ILE A 3 -5.95 -10.05 0.38
C ILE A 3 -5.54 -10.84 -0.85
N HIS A 4 -6.25 -11.92 -1.15
CA HIS A 4 -6.08 -12.70 -2.38
C HIS A 4 -7.37 -12.73 -3.23
N ASN A 5 -8.48 -12.24 -2.69
CA ASN A 5 -9.76 -12.19 -3.40
C ASN A 5 -9.66 -11.28 -4.64
N PRO A 6 -9.87 -11.79 -5.87
CA PRO A 6 -9.72 -11.02 -7.09
C PRO A 6 -10.64 -9.82 -7.18
N GLN A 7 -11.89 -9.96 -6.69
CA GLN A 7 -12.86 -8.89 -6.74
C GLN A 7 -12.44 -7.72 -5.83
N ILE A 8 -12.01 -8.00 -4.59
CA ILE A 8 -11.54 -6.96 -3.67
C ILE A 8 -10.29 -6.26 -4.22
N LYS A 9 -9.36 -7.01 -4.82
CA LYS A 9 -8.17 -6.43 -5.47
C LYS A 9 -8.56 -5.49 -6.61
N HIS A 10 -9.51 -5.91 -7.44
CA HIS A 10 -10.02 -5.11 -8.54
C HIS A 10 -10.73 -3.84 -8.05
N GLU A 11 -11.53 -3.92 -7.00
CA GLU A 11 -12.17 -2.76 -6.36
C GLU A 11 -11.13 -1.76 -5.80
N ILE A 12 -10.03 -2.25 -5.22
CA ILE A 12 -8.91 -1.41 -4.77
C ILE A 12 -8.31 -0.67 -5.97
N ARG A 13 -8.04 -1.36 -7.07
CA ARG A 13 -7.50 -0.77 -8.30
C ARG A 13 -8.41 0.30 -8.86
N LEU A 14 -9.68 0.00 -9.08
CA LEU A 14 -10.66 0.97 -9.62
C LEU A 14 -10.81 2.20 -8.73
N ALA A 15 -10.88 2.00 -7.41
CA ALA A 15 -11.02 3.10 -6.47
C ALA A 15 -9.77 4.01 -6.45
N GLU A 16 -8.59 3.47 -6.69
CA GLU A 16 -7.37 4.25 -6.83
C GLU A 16 -7.36 5.04 -8.13
N GLU A 17 -7.57 4.38 -9.26
CA GLU A 17 -7.57 5.01 -10.58
C GLU A 17 -8.56 6.18 -10.64
N GLN A 18 -9.77 6.01 -10.11
CA GLN A 18 -10.79 7.05 -10.06
C GLN A 18 -10.39 8.23 -9.17
N LYS A 19 -9.76 8.00 -8.02
CA LYS A 19 -9.49 9.08 -7.06
C LYS A 19 -8.20 9.82 -7.31
N LEU A 20 -7.18 9.13 -7.74
CA LEU A 20 -5.85 9.71 -7.91
C LEU A 20 -5.76 10.60 -9.14
N TYR A 21 -6.29 10.11 -10.26
CA TYR A 21 -6.14 10.74 -11.57
C TYR A 21 -7.30 11.64 -11.94
N ALA A 22 -8.42 11.59 -11.23
CA ALA A 22 -9.53 12.55 -11.37
C ALA A 22 -9.29 13.87 -10.61
N GLY A 23 -8.03 14.21 -10.25
CA GLY A 23 -7.64 15.49 -9.65
C GLY A 23 -7.17 15.42 -8.19
N GLY A 24 -7.08 14.24 -7.59
CA GLY A 24 -6.70 14.09 -6.17
C GLY A 24 -5.20 14.17 -5.85
N GLY A 25 -4.32 13.96 -6.83
CA GLY A 25 -2.87 13.87 -6.61
C GLY A 25 -2.08 15.16 -6.86
N GLY A 26 -2.64 16.10 -7.63
CA GLY A 26 -1.94 17.32 -8.09
C GLY A 26 -0.91 17.06 -9.20
N ASP A 27 -0.76 18.06 -10.08
CA ASP A 27 0.08 17.93 -11.28
C ASP A 27 1.58 17.74 -10.97
N GLU A 28 2.07 18.32 -9.88
CA GLU A 28 3.48 18.19 -9.47
C GLU A 28 3.80 16.76 -9.04
N TRP A 29 2.90 16.13 -8.30
CA TRP A 29 3.07 14.76 -7.88
C TRP A 29 3.06 13.79 -9.08
N ILE A 30 2.14 13.99 -10.02
CA ILE A 30 2.07 13.19 -11.26
C ILE A 30 3.37 13.32 -12.06
N LYS A 31 3.92 14.54 -12.19
CA LYS A 31 5.21 14.77 -12.88
C LYS A 31 6.38 14.07 -12.18
N ALA A 32 6.38 14.06 -10.84
CA ALA A 32 7.43 13.38 -10.07
C ALA A 32 7.42 11.85 -10.24
N LEU A 33 6.30 11.27 -10.65
CA LEU A 33 6.17 9.83 -10.87
C LEU A 33 6.63 9.35 -12.26
N VAL A 34 6.74 10.26 -13.23
CA VAL A 34 7.14 9.92 -14.60
C VAL A 34 8.47 9.17 -14.68
N PRO A 35 9.57 9.58 -13.98
CA PRO A 35 10.84 8.87 -14.02
C PRO A 35 10.77 7.46 -13.43
N VAL A 36 9.79 7.18 -12.58
CA VAL A 36 9.58 5.85 -11.95
C VAL A 36 8.75 4.95 -12.85
N GLY A 37 8.26 5.46 -13.99
CA GLY A 37 7.48 4.69 -14.95
C GLY A 37 6.07 4.32 -14.49
N THR A 38 5.52 5.04 -13.50
CA THR A 38 4.16 4.78 -13.01
C THR A 38 3.15 5.74 -13.67
N ASN A 39 1.97 5.22 -13.94
CA ASN A 39 0.86 5.94 -14.58
C ASN A 39 -0.48 5.62 -13.89
N ALA A 40 -1.59 6.00 -14.49
CA ALA A 40 -2.92 5.72 -13.97
C ALA A 40 -3.23 4.22 -13.88
N ASP A 41 -2.77 3.45 -14.86
CA ASP A 41 -3.01 2.02 -14.92
C ASP A 41 -2.15 1.26 -13.89
N LYS A 42 -2.81 0.50 -13.00
CA LYS A 42 -2.21 -0.24 -11.89
C LYS A 42 -2.46 -1.74 -12.00
N PRO A 43 -2.09 -2.39 -13.11
CA PRO A 43 -2.40 -3.81 -13.33
C PRO A 43 -1.80 -4.72 -12.26
N HIS A 44 -0.70 -4.31 -11.62
CA HIS A 44 -0.07 -5.07 -10.55
C HIS A 44 -0.99 -5.29 -9.33
N LEU A 45 -2.00 -4.45 -9.11
CA LEU A 45 -2.98 -4.64 -8.05
C LEU A 45 -3.92 -5.81 -8.34
N ASP A 46 -4.20 -6.09 -9.61
CA ASP A 46 -5.01 -7.25 -10.01
C ASP A 46 -4.16 -8.52 -10.17
N VAL A 47 -2.99 -8.38 -10.79
CA VAL A 47 -2.14 -9.51 -11.21
C VAL A 47 -1.40 -10.14 -10.03
N ALA A 48 -0.93 -9.34 -9.07
CA ALA A 48 -0.23 -9.85 -7.90
C ALA A 48 -1.10 -10.89 -7.16
N PRO A 49 -0.59 -12.09 -6.84
CA PRO A 49 -1.35 -13.11 -6.10
C PRO A 49 -1.89 -12.58 -4.78
N TRP A 50 -1.13 -11.74 -4.09
CA TRP A 50 -1.48 -11.19 -2.78
C TRP A 50 -1.26 -9.68 -2.74
N LEU A 51 -2.19 -8.98 -2.08
CA LEU A 51 -1.98 -7.62 -1.60
C LEU A 51 -1.92 -7.66 -0.08
N ILE A 52 -0.83 -7.18 0.49
CA ILE A 52 -0.70 -7.00 1.94
C ILE A 52 -0.91 -5.53 2.26
N VAL A 53 -2.08 -5.20 2.81
CA VAL A 53 -2.39 -3.82 3.23
C VAL A 53 -1.96 -3.64 4.68
N ILE A 54 -1.11 -2.65 4.92
CA ILE A 54 -0.53 -2.33 6.22
C ILE A 54 -1.32 -1.19 6.85
N PHE A 55 -1.76 -1.40 8.09
CA PHE A 55 -2.51 -0.43 8.87
C PHE A 55 -1.74 -0.07 10.13
N ALA A 56 -1.67 1.22 10.42
CA ALA A 56 -1.12 1.75 11.65
C ALA A 56 -2.24 2.01 12.66
N GLN A 57 -2.13 1.45 13.84
CA GLN A 57 -3.05 1.70 14.95
C GLN A 57 -2.61 2.97 15.69
N ARG A 58 -3.37 4.05 15.51
CA ARG A 58 -3.03 5.38 16.07
C ARG A 58 -3.29 5.50 17.56
N TYR A 59 -4.30 4.78 18.04
CA TYR A 59 -4.66 4.70 19.45
C TYR A 59 -5.29 3.34 19.75
N SER A 60 -5.14 2.90 20.98
CA SER A 60 -5.83 1.72 21.50
C SER A 60 -7.18 2.11 22.07
N VAL A 61 -8.14 1.20 22.03
CA VAL A 61 -9.46 1.35 22.66
C VAL A 61 -9.59 0.23 23.68
N PHE A 62 -9.86 0.57 24.92
CA PHE A 62 -10.12 -0.37 26.01
C PHE A 62 -11.59 -0.81 26.02
N ASP A 63 -11.89 -1.88 26.76
CA ASP A 63 -13.24 -2.44 26.85
C ASP A 63 -14.25 -1.47 27.45
N ASP A 64 -13.81 -0.55 28.31
CA ASP A 64 -14.59 0.55 28.89
C ASP A 64 -14.83 1.73 27.94
N GLY A 65 -14.22 1.69 26.74
CA GLY A 65 -14.31 2.73 25.73
C GLY A 65 -13.25 3.82 25.83
N ASP A 66 -12.41 3.79 26.85
CA ASP A 66 -11.30 4.71 27.00
C ASP A 66 -10.26 4.53 25.89
N ARG A 67 -9.53 5.62 25.58
CA ARG A 67 -8.54 5.65 24.49
C ARG A 67 -7.17 5.98 25.02
N PHE A 68 -6.20 5.21 24.56
CA PHE A 68 -4.79 5.45 24.81
C PHE A 68 -4.05 5.77 23.50
N LYS A 69 -3.40 6.93 23.44
CA LYS A 69 -2.61 7.32 22.26
C LYS A 69 -1.38 6.43 22.14
N ASN A 70 -1.20 5.80 20.98
CA ASN A 70 0.00 5.05 20.68
C ASN A 70 1.11 6.01 20.23
N TYR A 71 2.32 5.82 20.74
CA TYR A 71 3.50 6.61 20.42
C TYR A 71 4.39 5.85 19.42
N TYR A 72 5.23 6.60 18.71
CA TYR A 72 6.19 6.04 17.73
C TYR A 72 5.54 5.17 16.65
N VAL A 73 4.30 5.48 16.28
CA VAL A 73 3.53 4.67 15.34
C VAL A 73 4.18 4.63 13.97
N THR A 74 4.65 5.76 13.46
CA THR A 74 5.27 5.86 12.13
C THR A 74 6.57 5.09 12.07
N GLU A 75 7.43 5.26 13.07
CA GLU A 75 8.73 4.59 13.18
C GLU A 75 8.55 3.08 13.31
N SER A 76 7.64 2.65 14.18
CA SER A 76 7.33 1.23 14.38
C SER A 76 6.78 0.58 13.10
N MET A 77 5.90 1.28 12.37
CA MET A 77 5.36 0.77 11.11
C MET A 77 6.43 0.70 10.03
N GLY A 78 7.33 1.68 9.96
CA GLY A 78 8.46 1.65 9.02
C GLY A 78 9.38 0.45 9.27
N ILE A 79 9.76 0.22 10.52
CA ILE A 79 10.60 -0.92 10.94
C ILE A 79 9.89 -2.24 10.63
N ALA A 80 8.64 -2.42 11.06
CA ALA A 80 7.88 -3.64 10.82
C ALA A 80 7.70 -3.94 9.32
N THR A 81 7.45 -2.91 8.51
CA THR A 81 7.33 -3.05 7.05
C THR A 81 8.66 -3.47 6.43
N GLY A 82 9.77 -2.87 6.83
CA GLY A 82 11.10 -3.25 6.36
C GLY A 82 11.44 -4.71 6.67
N PHE A 83 11.16 -5.18 7.88
CA PHE A 83 11.32 -6.59 8.24
C PHE A 83 10.42 -7.52 7.43
N LEU A 84 9.16 -7.13 7.19
CA LEU A 84 8.25 -7.91 6.35
C LEU A 84 8.77 -8.04 4.91
N ILE A 85 9.21 -6.93 4.30
CA ILE A 85 9.79 -6.94 2.94
C ILE A 85 11.02 -7.86 2.90
N SER A 86 11.91 -7.76 3.88
CA SER A 86 13.09 -8.61 3.97
C SER A 86 12.72 -10.08 4.12
N ALA A 87 11.75 -10.41 4.97
CA ALA A 87 11.28 -11.78 5.17
C ALA A 87 10.64 -12.36 3.89
N LEU A 88 9.84 -11.57 3.17
CA LEU A 88 9.27 -11.98 1.88
C LEU A 88 10.36 -12.27 0.87
N HIS A 89 11.38 -11.41 0.79
CA HIS A 89 12.52 -11.62 -0.11
C HIS A 89 13.28 -12.91 0.22
N HIS A 90 13.58 -13.17 1.50
CA HIS A 90 14.22 -14.41 1.94
C HIS A 90 13.37 -15.67 1.66
N ALA A 91 12.06 -15.52 1.63
CA ALA A 91 11.14 -16.60 1.24
C ALA A 91 11.03 -16.79 -0.30
N GLY A 92 11.82 -16.07 -1.09
CA GLY A 92 11.79 -16.15 -2.57
C GLY A 92 10.61 -15.41 -3.21
N LEU A 93 9.97 -14.50 -2.46
CA LEU A 93 8.88 -13.67 -2.95
C LEU A 93 9.38 -12.25 -3.25
N TYR A 94 8.77 -11.63 -4.22
CA TYR A 94 9.00 -10.23 -4.57
C TYR A 94 7.86 -9.37 -4.06
N SER A 95 8.17 -8.14 -3.68
CA SER A 95 7.18 -7.18 -3.23
C SER A 95 7.38 -5.83 -3.90
N LEU A 96 6.26 -5.20 -4.26
CA LEU A 96 6.23 -3.82 -4.73
C LEU A 96 5.50 -2.98 -3.68
N THR A 97 6.20 -1.96 -3.15
CA THR A 97 5.59 -0.97 -2.26
C THR A 97 4.70 -0.02 -3.06
N HIS A 98 3.48 0.18 -2.58
CA HIS A 98 2.49 0.98 -3.25
C HIS A 98 1.76 1.88 -2.24
N THR A 99 1.83 3.20 -2.45
CA THR A 99 1.30 4.22 -1.54
C THR A 99 0.41 5.20 -2.30
N PRO A 100 -0.84 4.80 -2.63
CA PRO A 100 -1.77 5.71 -3.29
C PRO A 100 -2.06 6.93 -2.42
N ASN A 101 -2.24 8.08 -3.03
CA ASN A 101 -2.57 9.31 -2.31
C ASN A 101 -3.85 9.96 -2.90
N PRO A 102 -4.93 10.08 -2.12
CA PRO A 102 -5.10 9.76 -0.69
C PRO A 102 -5.42 8.27 -0.44
N MET A 103 -4.90 7.67 0.64
CA MET A 103 -5.15 6.27 1.01
C MET A 103 -6.43 6.02 1.82
N GLY A 104 -7.14 7.06 2.21
CA GLY A 104 -8.32 6.94 3.08
C GLY A 104 -9.48 6.10 2.53
N PHE A 105 -9.52 5.88 1.21
CA PHE A 105 -10.51 5.01 0.60
C PHE A 105 -10.34 3.55 1.01
N LEU A 106 -9.11 3.10 1.25
CA LEU A 106 -8.79 1.73 1.69
C LEU A 106 -9.40 1.40 3.05
N ASN A 107 -9.40 2.36 3.96
CA ASN A 107 -10.05 2.18 5.26
C ASN A 107 -11.55 1.91 5.11
N LYS A 108 -12.21 2.59 4.19
CA LYS A 108 -13.64 2.42 3.92
C LYS A 108 -13.92 1.11 3.21
N LEU A 109 -13.20 0.84 2.11
CA LEU A 109 -13.37 -0.36 1.29
C LEU A 109 -13.12 -1.64 2.09
N LEU A 110 -12.09 -1.64 2.94
CA LEU A 110 -11.70 -2.79 3.75
C LEU A 110 -12.36 -2.80 5.15
N VAL A 111 -13.33 -1.92 5.38
CA VAL A 111 -14.12 -1.83 6.62
C VAL A 111 -13.21 -1.80 7.87
N ARG A 112 -12.21 -0.91 7.86
CA ARG A 112 -11.28 -0.80 9.00
C ARG A 112 -11.79 0.15 10.07
N PRO A 113 -11.51 -0.16 11.35
CA PRO A 113 -11.93 0.69 12.45
C PRO A 113 -11.25 2.07 12.40
N LYS A 114 -11.89 3.08 13.00
CA LYS A 114 -11.45 4.49 12.95
C LYS A 114 -10.06 4.74 13.55
N HIS A 115 -9.60 3.88 14.46
CA HIS A 115 -8.29 4.00 15.08
C HIS A 115 -7.15 3.47 14.20
N GLU A 116 -7.46 2.78 13.11
CA GLU A 116 -6.49 2.34 12.13
C GLU A 116 -6.38 3.33 10.95
N LYS A 117 -5.19 3.48 10.43
CA LYS A 117 -4.89 4.26 9.23
C LYS A 117 -4.08 3.41 8.27
N THR A 118 -4.49 3.35 7.02
CA THR A 118 -3.70 2.70 5.98
C THR A 118 -2.37 3.43 5.78
N VAL A 119 -1.28 2.67 5.73
CA VAL A 119 0.09 3.16 5.57
C VAL A 119 0.64 2.81 4.19
N MET A 120 0.43 1.58 3.74
CA MET A 120 1.04 1.06 2.52
C MET A 120 0.31 -0.20 2.04
N ILE A 121 0.39 -0.46 0.74
CA ILE A 121 0.08 -1.76 0.13
C ILE A 121 1.41 -2.38 -0.32
N LEU A 122 1.59 -3.67 -0.08
CA LEU A 122 2.61 -4.49 -0.72
C LEU A 122 1.90 -5.42 -1.72
N ALA A 123 2.20 -5.26 -3.00
CA ALA A 123 1.83 -6.25 -4.00
C ALA A 123 2.89 -7.36 -3.97
N VAL A 124 2.49 -8.60 -3.69
CA VAL A 124 3.42 -9.71 -3.40
C VAL A 124 3.15 -10.88 -4.32
N GLY A 125 4.23 -11.46 -4.85
CA GLY A 125 4.19 -12.62 -5.72
C GLY A 125 5.57 -13.06 -6.16
N HIS A 126 5.62 -13.97 -7.13
CA HIS A 126 6.88 -14.31 -7.82
C HIS A 126 7.11 -13.33 -8.97
N ALA A 127 8.38 -13.01 -9.24
CA ALA A 127 8.72 -12.19 -10.39
C ALA A 127 8.35 -12.89 -11.70
N SER A 128 7.81 -12.15 -12.66
CA SER A 128 7.68 -12.64 -14.03
C SER A 128 9.07 -12.84 -14.66
N LYS A 129 9.15 -13.65 -15.73
CA LYS A 129 10.41 -13.88 -16.44
C LYS A 129 10.98 -12.58 -17.03
N ASP A 130 10.11 -11.65 -17.37
CA ASP A 130 10.43 -10.36 -17.98
C ASP A 130 10.38 -9.20 -16.97
N ALA A 131 10.46 -9.52 -15.67
CA ALA A 131 10.41 -8.50 -14.62
C ALA A 131 11.62 -7.56 -14.75
N THR A 132 11.35 -6.27 -14.75
CA THR A 132 12.37 -5.21 -14.78
C THR A 132 12.25 -4.34 -13.54
N VAL A 133 13.35 -3.70 -13.18
CA VAL A 133 13.35 -2.64 -12.17
C VAL A 133 13.66 -1.31 -12.86
N PRO A 134 13.06 -0.20 -12.42
CA PRO A 134 13.39 1.11 -12.94
C PRO A 134 14.89 1.39 -12.80
N SER A 135 15.52 1.91 -13.88
CA SER A 135 16.87 2.41 -13.79
C SER A 135 16.84 3.73 -13.02
N VAL A 136 17.01 3.66 -11.71
CA VAL A 136 17.09 4.87 -10.88
C VAL A 136 18.53 5.39 -10.97
N THR A 137 18.70 6.52 -11.63
CA THR A 137 19.99 7.24 -11.59
C THR A 137 20.24 7.65 -10.14
N LYS A 138 21.39 7.30 -9.60
CA LYS A 138 21.79 7.74 -8.26
C LYS A 138 21.72 9.26 -8.19
N ILE A 139 20.93 9.76 -7.24
CA ILE A 139 20.96 11.16 -6.85
C ILE A 139 22.22 11.41 -6.05
#